data_8f8502ec45f48496bc4b1cc73c9e065a
#
_entry.id   8f8502ec45f48496bc4b1cc73c9e065a
#
_cell.length_a   1.000
_cell.length_b   1.000
_cell.length_c   1.000
_cell.angle_alpha   90.00
_cell.angle_beta   90.00
_cell.angle_gamma   90.00
#
_symmetry.space_group_name_H-M   'P 1'
#
loop_
_entity.id
_entity.type
_entity.pdbx_description
1 polymer ?
#
loop_
_entity_poly.entity_id
_entity_poly.type
_entity_poly.pdbx_seq_one_letter_code
_entity_poly.pdbx_strand_id
1 'polypeptide(L)'
;DEMKFSPALFLMPAFREYARRIAGAPGMLAGIAREYLRDPGKDWAEVIDPLGRLLPTGICDNRPLERVMARLFAAEGRTNDFRKLAPQLYIVATELNTGHSVRFGEPGFDHIPISRAIQASTALPGLYPPVAIDGHVYADGALLRTMNASILLDAGTDLIICVNPLVAFDASSAPRPPHGFPPDEHDLTHGGLPTVLSQTFRSLIQSRMQAGFKSYKQRYPHADVLLFEPDHGDGELFFQNMFRYADRRRLAEHSYQRTRYDLLQQADGLKPLLQRHGITLRLDVLEDRRRTFLRAVQERKRRQLPVTGALHRTLDRLEHAVAGRPD
;
A
#
# COMPACT_ATOMS: atom_id res chain seq x y z
N ASP A 1 13.66 16.09 13.35
CA ASP A 1 12.91 15.16 14.24
C ASP A 1 12.51 13.93 13.42
N GLU A 2 13.19 12.82 13.66
CA GLU A 2 12.83 11.53 13.04
C GLU A 2 11.50 11.07 13.65
N MET A 3 10.45 11.08 12.86
CA MET A 3 9.15 10.60 13.27
C MET A 3 9.24 9.09 13.53
N LYS A 4 9.11 8.70 14.78
CA LYS A 4 9.09 7.29 15.19
C LYS A 4 7.73 6.70 14.84
N PHE A 5 7.64 5.99 13.71
CA PHE A 5 6.51 5.13 13.44
C PHE A 5 6.52 3.99 14.45
N SER A 6 5.63 4.05 15.43
CA SER A 6 5.44 2.98 16.42
C SER A 6 4.38 1.99 15.90
N PRO A 7 4.50 0.69 16.15
CA PRO A 7 3.43 -0.29 15.90
C PRO A 7 2.07 0.12 16.49
N ALA A 8 2.09 0.83 17.61
CA ALA A 8 0.88 1.37 18.24
C ALA A 8 0.07 2.31 17.33
N LEU A 9 0.69 2.93 16.31
CA LEU A 9 -0.04 3.76 15.34
C LEU A 9 -0.98 2.94 14.45
N PHE A 10 -0.63 1.68 14.20
CA PHE A 10 -1.37 0.81 13.29
C PHE A 10 -2.26 -0.20 14.04
N LEU A 11 -1.89 -0.55 15.27
CA LEU A 11 -2.55 -1.59 16.06
C LEU A 11 -3.27 -1.04 17.30
N MET A 12 -3.59 0.26 17.33
CA MET A 12 -4.37 0.80 18.43
C MET A 12 -5.78 0.22 18.38
N PRO A 13 -6.24 -0.49 19.42
CA PRO A 13 -7.59 -1.04 19.41
C PRO A 13 -8.65 0.05 19.26
N ALA A 14 -9.72 -0.27 18.53
CA ALA A 14 -10.82 0.67 18.26
C ALA A 14 -11.72 0.85 19.50
N PHE A 15 -11.16 1.19 20.67
CA PHE A 15 -11.87 1.26 21.95
C PHE A 15 -13.19 2.03 21.91
N ARG A 16 -13.25 3.15 21.15
CA ARG A 16 -14.48 3.94 21.04
C ARG A 16 -15.58 3.19 20.28
N GLU A 17 -15.20 2.41 19.28
CA GLU A 17 -16.14 1.56 18.55
C GLU A 17 -16.66 0.44 19.44
N TYR A 18 -15.77 -0.23 20.17
CA TYR A 18 -16.14 -1.27 21.14
C TYR A 18 -17.06 -0.71 22.24
N ALA A 19 -16.69 0.41 22.86
CA ALA A 19 -17.49 1.01 23.91
C ALA A 19 -18.90 1.39 23.44
N ARG A 20 -19.02 1.96 22.23
CA ARG A 20 -20.31 2.33 21.64
C ARG A 20 -21.21 1.09 21.42
N ARG A 21 -20.63 0.00 20.91
CA ARG A 21 -21.39 -1.24 20.63
C ARG A 21 -21.76 -1.98 21.90
N ILE A 22 -20.85 -2.06 22.87
CA ILE A 22 -21.12 -2.65 24.19
C ILE A 22 -22.23 -1.85 24.92
N ALA A 23 -22.19 -0.53 24.85
CA ALA A 23 -23.25 0.31 25.47
C ALA A 23 -24.63 0.09 24.81
N GLY A 24 -24.67 -0.24 23.53
CA GLY A 24 -25.92 -0.55 22.81
C GLY A 24 -26.41 -2.01 22.97
N ALA A 25 -25.55 -2.92 23.43
CA ALA A 25 -25.87 -4.35 23.54
C ALA A 25 -27.07 -4.67 24.41
N PRO A 26 -27.27 -4.10 25.63
CA PRO A 26 -28.43 -4.43 26.47
C PRO A 26 -29.76 -4.11 25.80
N GLY A 27 -29.87 -2.96 25.13
CA GLY A 27 -31.09 -2.57 24.44
C GLY A 27 -31.40 -3.48 23.25
N MET A 28 -30.36 -3.88 22.51
CA MET A 28 -30.49 -4.82 21.38
C MET A 28 -30.89 -6.23 21.83
N LEU A 29 -30.25 -6.76 22.88
CA LEU A 29 -30.59 -8.07 23.44
C LEU A 29 -32.03 -8.09 23.98
N ALA A 30 -32.47 -7.03 24.65
CA ALA A 30 -33.85 -6.87 25.07
C ALA A 30 -34.83 -6.80 23.88
N GLY A 31 -34.43 -6.16 22.78
CA GLY A 31 -35.20 -6.15 21.52
C GLY A 31 -35.36 -7.54 20.93
N ILE A 32 -34.28 -8.29 20.80
CA ILE A 32 -34.23 -9.66 20.30
C ILE A 32 -35.12 -10.56 21.16
N ALA A 33 -34.97 -10.50 22.49
CA ALA A 33 -35.77 -11.29 23.42
C ALA A 33 -37.26 -10.98 23.29
N ARG A 34 -37.63 -9.70 23.18
CA ARG A 34 -39.02 -9.28 22.97
C ARG A 34 -39.59 -9.80 21.64
N GLU A 35 -38.81 -9.79 20.58
CA GLU A 35 -39.22 -10.27 19.28
C GLU A 35 -39.42 -11.76 19.25
N TYR A 36 -38.51 -12.54 19.86
CA TYR A 36 -38.65 -13.97 20.05
C TYR A 36 -39.85 -14.36 20.88
N LEU A 37 -40.15 -13.61 21.95
CA LEU A 37 -41.33 -13.87 22.80
C LEU A 37 -42.65 -13.54 22.07
N ARG A 38 -42.63 -12.63 21.10
CA ARG A 38 -43.83 -12.30 20.31
C ARG A 38 -44.12 -13.31 19.22
N ASP A 39 -43.11 -13.89 18.64
CA ASP A 39 -43.23 -14.87 17.55
C ASP A 39 -42.14 -15.96 17.70
N PRO A 40 -42.43 -17.01 18.51
CA PRO A 40 -41.51 -18.14 18.72
C PRO A 40 -41.28 -18.99 17.45
N GLY A 41 -42.06 -18.79 16.39
CA GLY A 41 -41.95 -19.52 15.13
C GLY A 41 -41.04 -18.85 14.09
N LYS A 42 -40.46 -17.69 14.41
CA LYS A 42 -39.49 -17.01 13.50
C LYS A 42 -38.26 -17.86 13.27
N ASP A 43 -37.72 -17.74 12.05
CA ASP A 43 -36.47 -18.39 11.69
C ASP A 43 -35.36 -17.88 12.62
N TRP A 44 -34.60 -18.86 13.17
CA TRP A 44 -33.46 -18.61 14.04
C TRP A 44 -32.43 -17.64 13.40
N ALA A 45 -32.26 -17.71 12.07
CA ALA A 45 -31.37 -16.80 11.33
C ALA A 45 -31.82 -15.34 11.47
N GLU A 46 -33.11 -15.03 11.41
CA GLU A 46 -33.65 -13.67 11.59
C GLU A 46 -33.47 -13.15 13.02
N VAL A 47 -33.52 -14.04 14.00
CA VAL A 47 -33.33 -13.68 15.41
C VAL A 47 -31.87 -13.34 15.72
N ILE A 48 -30.91 -13.99 15.03
CA ILE A 48 -29.49 -13.79 15.25
C ILE A 48 -28.92 -12.63 14.42
N ASP A 49 -29.52 -12.27 13.28
CA ASP A 49 -29.03 -11.22 12.38
C ASP A 49 -28.68 -9.92 13.11
N PRO A 50 -29.48 -9.40 14.07
CA PRO A 50 -29.11 -8.21 14.83
C PRO A 50 -27.80 -8.35 15.63
N LEU A 51 -27.37 -9.57 16.01
CA LEU A 51 -26.15 -9.81 16.76
C LEU A 51 -24.91 -9.42 15.92
N GLY A 52 -25.00 -9.50 14.59
CA GLY A 52 -23.97 -9.02 13.69
C GLY A 52 -23.63 -7.54 13.90
N ARG A 53 -24.60 -6.72 14.35
CA ARG A 53 -24.42 -5.30 14.68
C ARG A 53 -23.59 -5.06 15.94
N LEU A 54 -23.40 -6.07 16.78
CA LEU A 54 -22.52 -6.02 17.95
C LEU A 54 -21.04 -6.19 17.57
N LEU A 55 -20.77 -6.80 16.40
CA LEU A 55 -19.40 -6.93 15.93
C LEU A 55 -18.86 -5.55 15.52
N PRO A 56 -17.62 -5.21 15.92
CA PRO A 56 -17.00 -3.97 15.50
C PRO A 56 -16.75 -3.95 13.99
N THR A 57 -16.86 -2.81 13.35
CA THR A 57 -16.55 -2.63 11.93
C THR A 57 -15.06 -2.71 11.62
N GLY A 58 -14.21 -2.64 12.66
CA GLY A 58 -12.77 -2.80 12.58
C GLY A 58 -12.17 -3.06 13.95
N ILE A 59 -11.11 -3.86 13.99
CA ILE A 59 -10.42 -4.25 15.23
C ILE A 59 -9.55 -3.10 15.75
N CYS A 60 -8.90 -2.36 14.84
CA CYS A 60 -7.97 -1.29 15.14
C CYS A 60 -8.50 0.07 14.68
N ASP A 61 -7.91 1.14 15.19
CA ASP A 61 -8.24 2.53 14.85
C ASP A 61 -7.10 3.15 14.04
N ASN A 62 -7.36 3.63 12.83
CA ASN A 62 -6.38 4.30 11.98
C ASN A 62 -6.35 5.84 12.14
N ARG A 63 -7.12 6.43 13.05
CA ARG A 63 -7.06 7.87 13.36
C ARG A 63 -5.69 8.33 13.89
N PRO A 64 -4.94 7.54 14.67
CA PRO A 64 -3.57 7.90 15.02
C PRO A 64 -2.66 8.08 13.80
N LEU A 65 -2.80 7.24 12.76
CA LEU A 65 -2.07 7.37 11.51
C LEU A 65 -2.41 8.69 10.81
N GLU A 66 -3.70 9.02 10.69
CA GLU A 66 -4.15 10.29 10.11
C GLU A 66 -3.51 11.48 10.80
N ARG A 67 -3.54 11.53 12.16
CA ARG A 67 -2.94 12.63 12.93
C ARG A 67 -1.44 12.78 12.73
N VAL A 68 -0.73 11.65 12.57
CA VAL A 68 0.71 11.66 12.28
C VAL A 68 0.96 12.18 10.87
N MET A 69 0.18 11.75 9.86
CA MET A 69 0.29 12.24 8.50
C MET A 69 -0.04 13.74 8.41
N ALA A 70 -1.11 14.19 9.08
CA ALA A 70 -1.47 15.60 9.12
C ALA A 70 -0.32 16.48 9.66
N ARG A 71 0.31 16.06 10.76
CA ARG A 71 1.49 16.74 11.33
C ARG A 71 2.69 16.71 10.39
N LEU A 72 2.92 15.57 9.71
CA LEU A 72 4.00 15.42 8.74
C LEU A 72 3.84 16.39 7.57
N PHE A 73 2.62 16.50 7.05
CA PHE A 73 2.32 17.37 5.92
C PHE A 73 2.19 18.86 6.30
N ALA A 74 2.01 19.19 7.57
CA ALA A 74 2.06 20.56 8.08
C ALA A 74 3.50 21.09 8.25
N ALA A 75 4.54 20.25 8.13
CA ALA A 75 5.92 20.70 8.25
C ALA A 75 6.33 21.59 7.07
N GLU A 76 7.32 22.44 7.31
CA GLU A 76 7.85 23.38 6.31
C GLU A 76 8.25 22.66 5.00
N GLY A 77 7.91 23.24 3.87
CA GLY A 77 8.16 22.67 2.54
C GLY A 77 7.23 21.51 2.14
N ARG A 78 6.18 21.24 2.93
CA ARG A 78 5.17 20.20 2.65
C ARG A 78 3.76 20.80 2.63
N THR A 79 2.79 20.03 2.18
CA THR A 79 1.38 20.44 2.17
C THR A 79 0.45 19.25 2.44
N ASN A 80 -0.66 19.51 3.14
CA ASN A 80 -1.76 18.56 3.31
C ASN A 80 -2.94 18.88 2.37
N ASP A 81 -2.72 19.68 1.34
CA ASP A 81 -3.73 20.15 0.40
C ASP A 81 -3.32 19.73 -1.02
N PHE A 82 -4.15 18.91 -1.69
CA PHE A 82 -3.89 18.43 -3.05
C PHE A 82 -3.67 19.56 -4.06
N ARG A 83 -4.40 20.68 -3.93
CA ARG A 83 -4.35 21.84 -4.83
C ARG A 83 -3.03 22.60 -4.78
N LYS A 84 -2.23 22.40 -3.74
CA LYS A 84 -0.91 23.01 -3.54
C LYS A 84 0.24 22.12 -4.01
N LEU A 85 -0.06 20.92 -4.54
CA LEU A 85 0.98 20.02 -5.06
C LEU A 85 1.31 20.39 -6.52
N ALA A 86 2.61 20.52 -6.84
CA ALA A 86 3.04 20.73 -8.22
C ALA A 86 2.78 19.49 -9.11
N PRO A 87 3.19 18.25 -8.75
CA PRO A 87 2.72 17.05 -9.43
C PRO A 87 1.31 16.69 -8.93
N GLN A 88 0.45 16.25 -9.85
CA GLN A 88 -0.87 15.72 -9.47
C GLN A 88 -0.71 14.46 -8.61
N LEU A 89 -1.50 14.39 -7.53
CA LEU A 89 -1.57 13.24 -6.66
C LEU A 89 -3.03 12.77 -6.59
N TYR A 90 -3.23 11.48 -6.81
CA TYR A 90 -4.52 10.84 -6.61
C TYR A 90 -4.40 9.78 -5.52
N ILE A 91 -5.34 9.79 -4.58
CA ILE A 91 -5.51 8.75 -3.56
C ILE A 91 -6.88 8.13 -3.76
N VAL A 92 -6.90 6.82 -3.93
CA VAL A 92 -8.13 6.11 -4.30
C VAL A 92 -8.71 5.42 -3.08
N ALA A 93 -10.02 5.55 -2.89
CA ALA A 93 -10.78 4.81 -1.89
C ALA A 93 -12.06 4.23 -2.52
N THR A 94 -12.68 3.30 -1.80
CA THR A 94 -13.97 2.73 -2.15
C THR A 94 -15.05 3.39 -1.31
N GLU A 95 -16.03 4.03 -1.93
CA GLU A 95 -17.23 4.51 -1.26
C GLU A 95 -18.20 3.34 -1.02
N LEU A 96 -18.49 3.04 0.23
CA LEU A 96 -19.30 1.88 0.60
C LEU A 96 -20.79 2.08 0.34
N ASN A 97 -21.29 3.33 0.31
CA ASN A 97 -22.69 3.62 0.06
C ASN A 97 -23.09 3.31 -1.38
N THR A 98 -22.19 3.52 -2.34
CA THR A 98 -22.46 3.35 -3.78
C THR A 98 -21.71 2.17 -4.39
N GLY A 99 -20.67 1.67 -3.72
CA GLY A 99 -19.78 0.66 -4.26
C GLY A 99 -18.83 1.19 -5.35
N HIS A 100 -18.69 2.52 -5.48
CA HIS A 100 -17.85 3.13 -6.50
C HIS A 100 -16.46 3.48 -5.97
N SER A 101 -15.48 3.54 -6.89
CA SER A 101 -14.15 4.05 -6.62
C SER A 101 -14.16 5.59 -6.66
N VAL A 102 -13.65 6.23 -5.62
CA VAL A 102 -13.50 7.68 -5.51
C VAL A 102 -12.02 8.04 -5.54
N ARG A 103 -11.69 9.13 -6.22
CA ARG A 103 -10.32 9.62 -6.42
C ARG A 103 -10.15 10.96 -5.70
N PHE A 104 -9.60 10.94 -4.52
CA PHE A 104 -9.21 12.15 -3.82
C PHE A 104 -8.08 12.84 -4.59
N GLY A 105 -8.19 14.16 -4.77
CA GLY A 105 -7.29 14.97 -5.58
C GLY A 105 -7.87 15.35 -6.95
N GLU A 106 -9.01 14.76 -7.36
CA GLU A 106 -9.80 15.27 -8.49
C GLU A 106 -10.65 16.50 -8.07
N PRO A 107 -11.08 17.34 -9.05
CA PRO A 107 -12.02 18.41 -8.77
C PRO A 107 -13.28 17.89 -8.06
N GLY A 108 -13.68 18.54 -6.98
CA GLY A 108 -14.77 18.10 -6.10
C GLY A 108 -14.34 17.23 -4.93
N PHE A 109 -13.15 16.61 -4.96
CA PHE A 109 -12.56 15.83 -3.88
C PHE A 109 -11.17 16.34 -3.46
N ASP A 110 -10.67 17.41 -4.08
CA ASP A 110 -9.36 18.02 -3.86
C ASP A 110 -9.30 18.90 -2.61
N HIS A 111 -10.45 19.28 -2.04
CA HIS A 111 -10.58 20.03 -0.80
C HIS A 111 -10.35 19.17 0.46
N ILE A 112 -10.46 17.84 0.31
CA ILE A 112 -10.25 16.89 1.42
C ILE A 112 -8.75 16.82 1.73
N PRO A 113 -8.34 16.92 3.01
CA PRO A 113 -6.92 16.83 3.36
C PRO A 113 -6.29 15.51 2.92
N ILE A 114 -5.05 15.55 2.43
CA ILE A 114 -4.29 14.37 2.00
C ILE A 114 -4.24 13.32 3.11
N SER A 115 -4.04 13.73 4.36
CA SER A 115 -4.03 12.84 5.53
C SER A 115 -5.35 12.07 5.71
N ARG A 116 -6.49 12.73 5.45
CA ARG A 116 -7.81 12.10 5.51
C ARG A 116 -8.05 11.13 4.35
N ALA A 117 -7.62 11.51 3.16
CA ALA A 117 -7.66 10.62 1.99
C ALA A 117 -6.81 9.35 2.21
N ILE A 118 -5.61 9.48 2.81
CA ILE A 118 -4.76 8.34 3.20
C ILE A 118 -5.50 7.47 4.23
N GLN A 119 -6.13 8.06 5.24
CA GLN A 119 -6.89 7.33 6.24
C GLN A 119 -8.01 6.50 5.59
N ALA A 120 -8.75 7.09 4.66
CA ALA A 120 -9.82 6.40 3.93
C ALA A 120 -9.28 5.27 3.04
N SER A 121 -8.22 5.56 2.28
CA SER A 121 -7.57 4.62 1.36
C SER A 121 -6.88 3.44 2.06
N THR A 122 -6.58 3.55 3.35
CA THR A 122 -5.96 2.49 4.16
C THR A 122 -6.95 1.80 5.10
N ALA A 123 -8.24 2.13 5.03
CA ALA A 123 -9.27 1.55 5.88
C ALA A 123 -9.67 0.14 5.40
N LEU A 124 -8.76 -0.83 5.61
CA LEU A 124 -8.98 -2.22 5.24
C LEU A 124 -10.13 -2.81 6.08
N PRO A 125 -11.20 -3.33 5.45
CA PRO A 125 -12.33 -3.91 6.16
C PRO A 125 -11.93 -5.03 7.12
N GLY A 126 -12.56 -5.03 8.29
CA GLY A 126 -12.22 -5.95 9.37
C GLY A 126 -11.02 -5.50 10.21
N LEU A 127 -10.01 -4.86 9.63
CA LEU A 127 -8.88 -4.30 10.37
C LEU A 127 -9.19 -2.91 10.91
N TYR A 128 -9.71 -2.01 10.07
CA TYR A 128 -10.05 -0.65 10.45
C TYR A 128 -11.51 -0.32 10.17
N PRO A 129 -12.15 0.50 11.03
CA PRO A 129 -13.47 1.02 10.73
C PRO A 129 -13.46 1.86 9.44
N PRO A 130 -14.52 1.80 8.64
CA PRO A 130 -14.69 2.71 7.53
C PRO A 130 -14.63 4.18 7.96
N VAL A 131 -14.17 5.05 7.07
CA VAL A 131 -13.92 6.47 7.35
C VAL A 131 -15.04 7.32 6.78
N ALA A 132 -15.72 8.07 7.64
CA ALA A 132 -16.72 9.03 7.21
C ALA A 132 -16.08 10.37 6.81
N ILE A 133 -16.38 10.86 5.59
CA ILE A 133 -15.97 12.17 5.06
C ILE A 133 -17.17 12.75 4.30
N ASP A 134 -17.58 13.95 4.63
CA ASP A 134 -18.65 14.72 3.96
C ASP A 134 -19.96 13.95 3.77
N GLY A 135 -20.34 13.14 4.75
CA GLY A 135 -21.58 12.35 4.73
C GLY A 135 -21.48 11.01 3.99
N HIS A 136 -20.34 10.71 3.37
CA HIS A 136 -20.04 9.45 2.69
C HIS A 136 -19.12 8.57 3.52
N VAL A 137 -19.14 7.27 3.28
CA VAL A 137 -18.37 6.27 4.04
C VAL A 137 -17.40 5.55 3.12
N TYR A 138 -16.11 5.58 3.49
CA TYR A 138 -15.02 5.08 2.64
C TYR A 138 -14.27 3.92 3.28
N ALA A 139 -13.81 3.01 2.46
CA ALA A 139 -12.91 1.91 2.78
C ALA A 139 -11.74 1.86 1.81
N ASP A 140 -10.82 0.92 2.01
CA ASP A 140 -9.62 0.74 1.19
C ASP A 140 -9.91 0.68 -0.30
N GLY A 141 -9.13 1.41 -1.09
CA GLY A 141 -9.27 1.49 -2.55
C GLY A 141 -8.92 0.21 -3.29
N ALA A 142 -8.09 -0.67 -2.70
CA ALA A 142 -7.69 -1.93 -3.30
C ALA A 142 -8.86 -2.93 -3.46
N LEU A 143 -9.99 -2.71 -2.75
CA LEU A 143 -11.18 -3.55 -2.84
C LEU A 143 -11.81 -3.57 -4.24
N LEU A 144 -11.81 -2.45 -4.95
CA LEU A 144 -12.44 -2.34 -6.26
C LEU A 144 -11.47 -2.40 -7.42
N ARG A 145 -10.40 -1.65 -7.34
CA ARG A 145 -9.38 -1.56 -8.39
C ARG A 145 -7.99 -1.58 -7.78
N THR A 146 -7.21 -2.53 -8.19
CA THR A 146 -5.79 -2.60 -7.84
C THR A 146 -4.99 -1.77 -8.83
N MET A 147 -4.02 -1.00 -8.34
CA MET A 147 -3.07 -0.16 -9.08
C MET A 147 -3.65 1.09 -9.75
N ASN A 148 -4.93 1.20 -10.04
CA ASN A 148 -5.61 2.38 -10.61
C ASN A 148 -4.82 3.13 -11.73
N ALA A 149 -3.96 2.43 -12.47
CA ALA A 149 -3.09 3.01 -13.51
C ALA A 149 -3.89 3.69 -14.64
N SER A 150 -5.15 3.25 -14.86
CA SER A 150 -6.04 3.88 -15.85
C SER A 150 -6.25 5.37 -15.62
N ILE A 151 -6.15 5.87 -14.40
CA ILE A 151 -6.30 7.31 -14.09
C ILE A 151 -5.21 8.11 -14.81
N LEU A 152 -3.96 7.64 -14.73
CA LEU A 152 -2.82 8.29 -15.35
C LEU A 152 -2.79 8.04 -16.87
N LEU A 153 -3.19 6.84 -17.32
CA LEU A 153 -3.30 6.51 -18.75
C LEU A 153 -4.37 7.35 -19.45
N ASP A 154 -5.54 7.54 -18.82
CA ASP A 154 -6.61 8.41 -19.34
C ASP A 154 -6.14 9.89 -19.38
N ALA A 155 -5.21 10.29 -18.51
CA ALA A 155 -4.58 11.61 -18.52
C ALA A 155 -3.44 11.74 -19.56
N GLY A 156 -3.17 10.70 -20.37
CA GLY A 156 -2.19 10.74 -21.45
C GLY A 156 -0.74 10.43 -21.03
N THR A 157 -0.54 9.81 -19.88
CA THR A 157 0.80 9.35 -19.45
C THR A 157 1.26 8.19 -20.33
N ASP A 158 2.47 8.28 -20.88
CA ASP A 158 3.10 7.32 -21.78
C ASP A 158 3.99 6.29 -21.09
N LEU A 159 4.43 6.55 -19.84
CA LEU A 159 5.14 5.59 -18.99
C LEU A 159 4.57 5.58 -17.59
N ILE A 160 4.17 4.40 -17.12
CA ILE A 160 3.75 4.19 -15.73
C ILE A 160 4.64 3.15 -15.07
N ILE A 161 5.17 3.50 -13.90
CA ILE A 161 5.89 2.59 -13.02
C ILE A 161 4.95 2.23 -11.86
N CYS A 162 4.50 0.98 -11.86
CA CYS A 162 3.66 0.41 -10.81
C CYS A 162 4.51 -0.33 -9.78
N VAL A 163 4.24 -0.10 -8.51
CA VAL A 163 4.89 -0.83 -7.41
C VAL A 163 3.80 -1.52 -6.59
N ASN A 164 3.82 -2.85 -6.56
CA ASN A 164 2.90 -3.66 -5.77
C ASN A 164 3.67 -4.38 -4.65
N PRO A 165 3.61 -3.91 -3.39
CA PRO A 165 4.27 -4.59 -2.28
C PRO A 165 3.50 -5.79 -1.72
N LEU A 166 2.24 -6.01 -2.15
CA LEU A 166 1.32 -6.98 -1.59
C LEU A 166 1.00 -8.09 -2.60
N VAL A 167 1.88 -9.08 -2.70
CA VAL A 167 1.64 -10.28 -3.51
C VAL A 167 1.04 -11.40 -2.67
N ALA A 168 0.27 -12.29 -3.31
CA ALA A 168 -0.13 -13.55 -2.69
C ALA A 168 1.08 -14.47 -2.56
N PHE A 169 1.19 -15.15 -1.43
CA PHE A 169 2.25 -16.14 -1.23
C PHE A 169 1.96 -17.42 -2.01
N ASP A 170 2.97 -17.92 -2.71
CA ASP A 170 2.94 -19.19 -3.40
C ASP A 170 3.93 -20.16 -2.74
N ALA A 171 3.41 -21.06 -1.92
CA ALA A 171 4.20 -22.06 -1.22
C ALA A 171 4.92 -23.04 -2.19
N SER A 172 4.44 -23.20 -3.42
CA SER A 172 5.09 -24.04 -4.41
C SER A 172 6.36 -23.43 -5.00
N SER A 173 6.42 -22.10 -5.02
CA SER A 173 7.56 -21.30 -5.49
C SER A 173 8.56 -20.98 -4.37
N ALA A 174 8.21 -21.22 -3.11
CA ALA A 174 9.09 -20.98 -1.99
C ALA A 174 10.26 -21.97 -1.96
N PRO A 175 11.49 -21.53 -1.65
CA PRO A 175 12.60 -22.42 -1.42
C PRO A 175 12.23 -23.46 -0.35
N ARG A 176 12.43 -24.75 -0.64
CA ARG A 176 12.20 -25.79 0.37
C ARG A 176 13.11 -25.53 1.57
N PRO A 177 12.57 -25.57 2.81
CA PRO A 177 13.42 -25.45 3.98
C PRO A 177 14.47 -26.56 3.98
N PRO A 178 15.69 -26.27 4.46
CA PRO A 178 16.72 -27.30 4.62
C PRO A 178 16.18 -28.49 5.44
N HIS A 179 16.59 -29.70 5.10
CA HIS A 179 16.19 -30.90 5.84
C HIS A 179 16.43 -30.72 7.34
N GLY A 180 15.37 -30.83 8.16
CA GLY A 180 15.40 -30.67 9.60
C GLY A 180 14.59 -29.51 10.18
N PHE A 181 14.01 -28.64 9.33
CA PHE A 181 13.01 -27.69 9.78
C PHE A 181 11.60 -28.30 9.70
N PRO A 182 10.70 -27.97 10.66
CA PRO A 182 9.33 -28.47 10.61
C PRO A 182 8.67 -28.02 9.28
N PRO A 183 7.96 -28.91 8.59
CA PRO A 183 7.23 -28.57 7.36
C PRO A 183 6.12 -27.53 7.58
N ASP A 184 5.83 -27.21 8.83
CA ASP A 184 4.66 -26.44 9.26
C ASP A 184 4.83 -24.92 9.19
N GLU A 185 6.06 -24.39 9.04
CA GLU A 185 6.28 -22.93 8.99
C GLU A 185 5.65 -22.25 7.76
N HIS A 186 5.31 -23.01 6.72
CA HIS A 186 4.67 -22.51 5.50
C HIS A 186 3.18 -22.87 5.41
N ASP A 187 2.63 -23.54 6.44
CA ASP A 187 1.20 -23.82 6.50
C ASP A 187 0.42 -22.57 6.94
N LEU A 188 -0.29 -21.99 5.96
CA LEU A 188 -1.11 -20.80 6.16
C LEU A 188 -2.21 -21.01 7.23
N THR A 189 -2.62 -22.25 7.48
CA THR A 189 -3.68 -22.55 8.45
C THR A 189 -3.19 -22.39 9.88
N HIS A 190 -1.91 -22.61 10.16
CA HIS A 190 -1.32 -22.39 11.49
C HIS A 190 -1.34 -20.92 11.93
N GLY A 191 -1.38 -19.98 10.98
CA GLY A 191 -1.51 -18.55 11.27
C GLY A 191 -2.93 -18.12 11.66
N GLY A 192 -3.89 -19.05 11.62
CA GLY A 192 -5.29 -18.81 11.96
C GLY A 192 -6.01 -17.85 11.02
N LEU A 193 -7.19 -17.39 11.45
CA LEU A 193 -8.06 -16.54 10.64
C LEU A 193 -7.37 -15.27 10.05
N PRO A 194 -6.51 -14.54 10.78
CA PRO A 194 -5.84 -13.36 10.21
C PRO A 194 -4.96 -13.70 9.02
N THR A 195 -4.22 -14.80 9.05
CA THR A 195 -3.35 -15.23 7.96
C THR A 195 -4.16 -15.68 6.75
N VAL A 196 -5.20 -16.45 6.95
CA VAL A 196 -6.13 -16.90 5.89
C VAL A 196 -6.80 -15.72 5.23
N LEU A 197 -7.34 -14.76 5.99
CA LEU A 197 -7.93 -13.54 5.45
C LEU A 197 -6.90 -12.70 4.68
N SER A 198 -5.70 -12.52 5.23
CA SER A 198 -4.62 -11.78 4.55
C SER A 198 -4.28 -12.40 3.21
N GLN A 199 -4.11 -13.72 3.15
CA GLN A 199 -3.82 -14.43 1.90
C GLN A 199 -4.99 -14.33 0.90
N THR A 200 -6.23 -14.48 1.39
CA THR A 200 -7.42 -14.35 0.55
C THR A 200 -7.50 -12.96 -0.08
N PHE A 201 -7.30 -11.89 0.70
CA PHE A 201 -7.29 -10.52 0.17
C PHE A 201 -6.17 -10.32 -0.84
N ARG A 202 -4.96 -10.81 -0.57
CA ARG A 202 -3.83 -10.71 -1.51
C ARG A 202 -4.13 -11.44 -2.82
N SER A 203 -4.72 -12.63 -2.77
CA SER A 203 -5.11 -13.41 -3.95
C SER A 203 -6.17 -12.69 -4.78
N LEU A 204 -7.18 -12.08 -4.13
CA LEU A 204 -8.20 -11.28 -4.80
C LEU A 204 -7.60 -10.04 -5.48
N ILE A 205 -6.74 -9.31 -4.77
CA ILE A 205 -6.03 -8.13 -5.28
C ILE A 205 -5.21 -8.52 -6.51
N GLN A 206 -4.44 -9.60 -6.43
CA GLN A 206 -3.60 -10.06 -7.51
C GLN A 206 -4.38 -10.49 -8.75
N SER A 207 -5.45 -11.26 -8.57
CA SER A 207 -6.32 -11.67 -9.68
C SER A 207 -6.89 -10.46 -10.43
N ARG A 208 -7.36 -9.46 -9.70
CA ARG A 208 -7.88 -8.20 -10.28
C ARG A 208 -6.78 -7.38 -10.98
N MET A 209 -5.59 -7.34 -10.39
CA MET A 209 -4.45 -6.66 -10.99
C MET A 209 -4.06 -7.28 -12.32
N GLN A 210 -3.94 -8.60 -12.40
CA GLN A 210 -3.62 -9.31 -13.64
C GLN A 210 -4.65 -9.04 -14.75
N ALA A 211 -5.94 -9.04 -14.41
CA ALA A 211 -7.01 -8.67 -15.34
C ALA A 211 -6.88 -7.22 -15.81
N GLY A 212 -6.57 -6.30 -14.90
CA GLY A 212 -6.31 -4.89 -15.21
C GLY A 212 -5.16 -4.69 -16.18
N PHE A 213 -4.02 -5.34 -15.95
CA PHE A 213 -2.84 -5.23 -16.83
C PHE A 213 -3.10 -5.74 -18.24
N LYS A 214 -3.86 -6.83 -18.41
CA LYS A 214 -4.27 -7.29 -19.75
C LYS A 214 -5.11 -6.23 -20.47
N SER A 215 -6.03 -5.60 -19.77
CA SER A 215 -6.88 -4.53 -20.30
C SER A 215 -6.05 -3.29 -20.68
N TYR A 216 -5.04 -2.92 -19.89
CA TYR A 216 -4.20 -1.74 -20.19
C TYR A 216 -3.44 -1.91 -21.51
N LYS A 217 -2.83 -3.06 -21.75
CA LYS A 217 -2.11 -3.36 -23.01
C LYS A 217 -3.00 -3.22 -24.24
N GLN A 218 -4.29 -3.59 -24.13
CA GLN A 218 -5.24 -3.50 -25.23
C GLN A 218 -5.75 -2.08 -25.42
N ARG A 219 -6.07 -1.40 -24.33
CA ARG A 219 -6.72 -0.07 -24.36
C ARG A 219 -5.73 1.07 -24.61
N TYR A 220 -4.47 0.91 -24.16
CA TYR A 220 -3.44 1.94 -24.25
C TYR A 220 -2.17 1.37 -24.91
N PRO A 221 -2.21 1.02 -26.21
CA PRO A 221 -1.10 0.36 -26.89
C PRO A 221 0.15 1.22 -27.03
N HIS A 222 0.02 2.54 -26.83
CA HIS A 222 1.11 3.51 -26.93
C HIS A 222 1.80 3.78 -25.59
N ALA A 223 1.24 3.27 -24.48
CA ALA A 223 1.79 3.48 -23.15
C ALA A 223 2.55 2.24 -22.65
N ASP A 224 3.69 2.49 -22.02
CA ASP A 224 4.46 1.46 -21.34
C ASP A 224 4.04 1.40 -19.86
N VAL A 225 3.69 0.21 -19.38
CA VAL A 225 3.33 -0.04 -17.98
C VAL A 225 4.27 -1.08 -17.40
N LEU A 226 5.14 -0.66 -16.49
CA LEU A 226 6.08 -1.51 -15.77
C LEU A 226 5.51 -1.85 -14.40
N LEU A 227 5.57 -3.13 -14.01
CA LEU A 227 5.17 -3.62 -12.70
C LEU A 227 6.39 -4.14 -11.96
N PHE A 228 6.60 -3.62 -10.74
CA PHE A 228 7.57 -4.13 -9.79
C PHE A 228 6.84 -4.72 -8.60
N GLU A 229 7.06 -5.99 -8.33
CA GLU A 229 6.46 -6.71 -7.21
C GLU A 229 7.47 -7.73 -6.63
N PRO A 230 7.33 -8.11 -5.35
CA PRO A 230 8.13 -9.16 -4.75
C PRO A 230 7.90 -10.51 -5.43
N ASP A 231 8.85 -11.42 -5.29
CA ASP A 231 8.68 -12.81 -5.67
C ASP A 231 7.58 -13.47 -4.81
N HIS A 232 6.70 -14.24 -5.45
CA HIS A 232 5.61 -14.94 -4.76
C HIS A 232 6.10 -16.00 -3.78
N GLY A 233 7.32 -16.53 -3.96
CA GLY A 233 7.96 -17.45 -3.04
C GLY A 233 8.78 -16.79 -1.93
N ASP A 234 8.77 -15.44 -1.83
CA ASP A 234 9.52 -14.70 -0.81
C ASP A 234 8.83 -14.79 0.56
N GLY A 235 9.07 -15.91 1.27
CA GLY A 235 8.55 -16.14 2.61
C GLY A 235 9.06 -15.10 3.61
N GLU A 236 10.25 -14.51 3.41
CA GLU A 236 10.78 -13.48 4.31
C GLU A 236 9.89 -12.23 4.29
N LEU A 237 9.39 -11.81 3.15
CA LEU A 237 8.45 -10.69 3.06
C LEU A 237 7.03 -11.06 3.48
N PHE A 238 6.59 -12.30 3.21
CA PHE A 238 5.22 -12.71 3.49
C PHE A 238 4.96 -12.99 4.98
N PHE A 239 5.82 -13.79 5.63
CA PHE A 239 5.63 -14.21 7.02
C PHE A 239 6.16 -13.21 8.05
N GLN A 240 6.88 -12.19 7.62
CA GLN A 240 7.31 -11.12 8.51
C GLN A 240 6.10 -10.37 9.08
N ASN A 241 6.15 -10.17 10.38
CA ASN A 241 5.20 -9.29 11.03
C ASN A 241 5.47 -7.83 10.61
N MET A 242 4.70 -7.32 9.64
CA MET A 242 4.83 -5.94 9.12
C MET A 242 4.73 -4.87 10.24
N PHE A 243 4.15 -5.23 11.38
CA PHE A 243 4.02 -4.35 12.54
C PHE A 243 5.24 -4.39 13.46
N ARG A 244 6.21 -5.30 13.21
CA ARG A 244 7.44 -5.38 13.99
C ARG A 244 8.46 -4.36 13.51
N TYR A 245 8.38 -3.16 14.08
CA TYR A 245 9.22 -2.03 13.68
C TYR A 245 10.74 -2.31 13.77
N ALA A 246 11.16 -3.25 14.61
CA ALA A 246 12.56 -3.67 14.74
C ALA A 246 13.12 -4.25 13.41
N ASP A 247 12.31 -4.99 12.66
CA ASP A 247 12.74 -5.71 11.46
C ASP A 247 12.73 -4.83 10.19
N ARG A 248 12.21 -3.59 10.27
CA ARG A 248 12.07 -2.69 9.11
C ARG A 248 13.36 -2.46 8.31
N ARG A 249 14.52 -2.40 9.00
CA ARG A 249 15.82 -2.20 8.33
C ARG A 249 16.23 -3.42 7.54
N ARG A 250 16.02 -4.60 8.09
CA ARG A 250 16.30 -5.88 7.43
C ARG A 250 15.39 -6.05 6.21
N LEU A 251 14.09 -5.81 6.37
CA LEU A 251 13.12 -5.87 5.27
C LEU A 251 13.44 -4.86 4.17
N ALA A 252 13.79 -3.63 4.53
CA ALA A 252 14.18 -2.62 3.55
C ALA A 252 15.45 -3.00 2.80
N GLU A 253 16.46 -3.56 3.48
CA GLU A 253 17.69 -4.06 2.85
C GLU A 253 17.38 -5.25 1.93
N HIS A 254 16.61 -6.24 2.41
CA HIS A 254 16.20 -7.41 1.64
C HIS A 254 15.46 -6.97 0.35
N SER A 255 14.42 -6.16 0.47
CA SER A 255 13.66 -5.64 -0.67
C SER A 255 14.53 -4.83 -1.64
N TYR A 256 15.46 -4.03 -1.11
CA TYR A 256 16.39 -3.24 -1.93
C TYR A 256 17.33 -4.12 -2.75
N GLN A 257 17.93 -5.15 -2.12
CA GLN A 257 18.83 -6.05 -2.82
C GLN A 257 18.07 -6.92 -3.83
N ARG A 258 16.87 -7.40 -3.48
CA ARG A 258 16.02 -8.16 -4.39
C ARG A 258 15.63 -7.34 -5.61
N THR A 259 15.15 -6.12 -5.43
CA THR A 259 14.80 -5.21 -6.54
C THR A 259 16.00 -4.92 -7.44
N ARG A 260 17.21 -4.73 -6.87
CA ARG A 260 18.43 -4.54 -7.66
C ARG A 260 18.74 -5.77 -8.51
N TYR A 261 18.63 -6.95 -7.93
CA TYR A 261 18.83 -8.22 -8.62
C TYR A 261 17.84 -8.38 -9.77
N ASP A 262 16.55 -8.14 -9.52
CA ASP A 262 15.49 -8.28 -10.52
C ASP A 262 15.66 -7.27 -11.67
N LEU A 263 16.03 -6.03 -11.36
CA LEU A 263 16.35 -5.00 -12.36
C LEU A 263 17.56 -5.41 -13.22
N LEU A 264 18.57 -6.03 -12.62
CA LEU A 264 19.76 -6.51 -13.34
C LEU A 264 19.40 -7.69 -14.26
N GLN A 265 18.61 -8.65 -13.77
CA GLN A 265 18.14 -9.79 -14.58
C GLN A 265 17.28 -9.36 -15.77
N GLN A 266 16.52 -8.31 -15.64
CA GLN A 266 15.63 -7.78 -16.67
C GLN A 266 16.25 -6.62 -17.46
N ALA A 267 17.54 -6.33 -17.26
CA ALA A 267 18.20 -5.15 -17.81
C ALA A 267 18.11 -5.05 -19.33
N ASP A 268 18.28 -6.15 -20.05
CA ASP A 268 18.25 -6.18 -21.51
C ASP A 268 16.88 -5.77 -22.08
N GLY A 269 15.79 -6.16 -21.42
CA GLY A 269 14.43 -5.75 -21.79
C GLY A 269 14.07 -4.34 -21.33
N LEU A 270 14.49 -3.97 -20.11
CA LEU A 270 14.14 -2.68 -19.51
C LEU A 270 14.93 -1.52 -20.12
N LYS A 271 16.20 -1.73 -20.47
CA LYS A 271 17.07 -0.67 -20.99
C LYS A 271 16.49 0.04 -22.22
N PRO A 272 16.12 -0.66 -23.33
CA PRO A 272 15.55 -0.01 -24.51
C PRO A 272 14.19 0.64 -24.24
N LEU A 273 13.37 0.05 -23.36
CA LEU A 273 12.08 0.60 -22.98
C LEU A 273 12.27 1.93 -22.22
N LEU A 274 13.10 1.95 -21.18
CA LEU A 274 13.36 3.15 -20.39
C LEU A 274 14.03 4.26 -21.21
N GLN A 275 14.92 3.91 -22.15
CA GLN A 275 15.58 4.86 -23.03
C GLN A 275 14.59 5.63 -23.93
N ARG A 276 13.50 4.99 -24.38
CA ARG A 276 12.44 5.68 -25.14
C ARG A 276 11.82 6.85 -24.36
N HIS A 277 11.82 6.75 -23.04
CA HIS A 277 11.30 7.76 -22.12
C HIS A 277 12.39 8.64 -21.50
N GLY A 278 13.62 8.64 -22.07
CA GLY A 278 14.72 9.45 -21.57
C GLY A 278 15.32 9.00 -20.24
N ILE A 279 15.02 7.75 -19.80
CA ILE A 279 15.49 7.20 -18.52
C ILE A 279 16.65 6.26 -18.78
N THR A 280 17.77 6.46 -18.08
CA THR A 280 18.96 5.63 -18.17
C THR A 280 19.04 4.64 -17.01
N LEU A 281 19.11 3.35 -17.30
CA LEU A 281 19.33 2.31 -16.30
C LEU A 281 20.83 2.25 -15.95
N ARG A 282 21.15 2.55 -14.68
CA ARG A 282 22.53 2.61 -14.16
C ARG A 282 23.01 1.20 -13.77
N LEU A 283 23.61 0.47 -14.70
CA LEU A 283 24.13 -0.89 -14.47
C LEU A 283 25.25 -0.90 -13.42
N ASP A 284 26.12 0.12 -13.42
CA ASP A 284 27.17 0.30 -12.42
C ASP A 284 26.63 0.32 -10.97
N VAL A 285 25.44 0.91 -10.77
CA VAL A 285 24.75 0.93 -9.48
C VAL A 285 24.16 -0.43 -9.15
N LEU A 286 23.62 -1.15 -10.15
CA LEU A 286 23.01 -2.47 -9.94
C LEU A 286 24.05 -3.55 -9.65
N GLU A 287 25.23 -3.48 -10.25
CA GLU A 287 26.33 -4.45 -10.12
C GLU A 287 27.18 -4.22 -8.86
N ASP A 288 27.11 -3.03 -8.24
CA ASP A 288 27.89 -2.72 -7.02
C ASP A 288 27.49 -3.59 -5.83
N ARG A 289 28.23 -4.69 -5.61
CA ARG A 289 27.99 -5.64 -4.51
C ARG A 289 28.16 -5.04 -3.11
N ARG A 290 28.82 -3.88 -2.98
CA ARG A 290 29.02 -3.19 -1.69
C ARG A 290 27.91 -2.21 -1.36
N ARG A 291 26.98 -2.02 -2.28
CA ARG A 291 25.89 -1.07 -2.12
C ARG A 291 24.80 -1.62 -1.21
N THR A 292 24.48 -0.87 -0.16
CA THR A 292 23.39 -1.17 0.78
C THR A 292 22.30 -0.11 0.71
N PHE A 293 21.10 -0.45 1.17
CA PHE A 293 19.97 0.50 1.26
C PHE A 293 20.35 1.75 2.08
N LEU A 294 20.98 1.55 3.25
CA LEU A 294 21.38 2.67 4.11
C LEU A 294 22.38 3.60 3.43
N ARG A 295 23.37 3.04 2.73
CA ARG A 295 24.34 3.82 1.97
C ARG A 295 23.67 4.62 0.86
N ALA A 296 22.76 4.01 0.11
CA ALA A 296 21.99 4.69 -0.94
C ALA A 296 21.17 5.86 -0.40
N VAL A 297 20.51 5.68 0.76
CA VAL A 297 19.74 6.76 1.43
C VAL A 297 20.66 7.88 1.91
N GLN A 298 21.83 7.56 2.47
CA GLN A 298 22.79 8.57 2.93
C GLN A 298 23.38 9.38 1.77
N GLU A 299 23.71 8.73 0.66
CA GLU A 299 24.20 9.41 -0.56
C GLU A 299 23.14 10.37 -1.12
N ARG A 300 21.86 9.95 -1.13
CA ARG A 300 20.75 10.82 -1.56
C ARG A 300 20.59 12.03 -0.62
N LYS A 301 20.66 11.84 0.69
CA LYS A 301 20.62 12.95 1.66
C LYS A 301 21.75 13.94 1.44
N ARG A 302 22.99 13.46 1.19
CA ARG A 302 24.15 14.33 0.89
C ARG A 302 23.95 15.14 -0.39
N ARG A 303 23.38 14.54 -1.45
CA ARG A 303 23.08 15.25 -2.71
C ARG A 303 22.00 16.33 -2.56
N GLN A 304 21.11 16.19 -1.59
CA GLN A 304 20.03 17.15 -1.32
C GLN A 304 20.45 18.33 -0.43
N LEU A 305 21.63 18.29 0.19
CA LEU A 305 22.15 19.44 0.96
C LEU A 305 22.45 20.60 0.00
N PRO A 306 22.06 21.85 0.32
CA PRO A 306 22.15 22.98 -0.63
C PRO A 306 23.53 23.19 -1.23
N VAL A 307 24.58 23.10 -0.42
CA VAL A 307 25.98 23.31 -0.84
C VAL A 307 26.51 22.11 -1.66
N THR A 308 26.33 20.87 -1.13
CA THR A 308 26.80 19.66 -1.83
C THR A 308 25.96 19.34 -3.05
N GLY A 309 24.67 19.68 -3.06
CA GLY A 309 23.80 19.53 -4.22
C GLY A 309 24.17 20.47 -5.36
N ALA A 310 24.59 21.70 -5.09
CA ALA A 310 25.10 22.61 -6.09
C ALA A 310 26.42 22.12 -6.69
N LEU A 311 27.35 21.64 -5.84
CA LEU A 311 28.64 21.10 -6.28
C LEU A 311 28.44 19.82 -7.13
N HIS A 312 27.57 18.90 -6.74
CA HIS A 312 27.27 17.69 -7.53
C HIS A 312 26.71 18.04 -8.91
N ARG A 313 25.72 18.93 -8.98
CA ARG A 313 25.20 19.39 -10.29
C ARG A 313 26.25 20.02 -11.18
N THR A 314 27.21 20.73 -10.60
CA THR A 314 28.32 21.31 -11.36
C THR A 314 29.30 20.25 -11.85
N LEU A 315 29.63 19.25 -11.04
CA LEU A 315 30.47 18.12 -11.41
C LEU A 315 29.78 17.23 -12.47
N ASP A 316 28.52 16.91 -12.34
CA ASP A 316 27.73 16.14 -13.33
C ASP A 316 27.73 16.89 -14.70
N ARG A 317 27.59 18.23 -14.70
CA ARG A 317 27.70 19.04 -15.93
C ARG A 317 29.09 19.02 -16.54
N LEU A 318 30.12 19.05 -15.71
CA LEU A 318 31.51 18.98 -16.19
C LEU A 318 31.81 17.58 -16.74
N GLU A 319 31.40 16.53 -16.10
CA GLU A 319 31.54 15.15 -16.61
C GLU A 319 30.83 14.97 -17.96
N HIS A 320 29.62 15.49 -18.13
CA HIS A 320 28.92 15.48 -19.41
C HIS A 320 29.60 16.32 -20.48
N ALA A 321 30.15 17.47 -20.11
CA ALA A 321 30.88 18.34 -21.03
C ALA A 321 32.23 17.75 -21.50
N VAL A 322 32.87 16.98 -20.61
CA VAL A 322 34.14 16.29 -20.93
C VAL A 322 33.88 15.01 -21.75
N ALA A 323 32.84 14.24 -21.40
CA ALA A 323 32.46 13.04 -22.15
C ALA A 323 31.88 13.32 -23.55
N GLY A 324 31.43 14.54 -23.81
CA GLY A 324 30.86 14.96 -25.09
C GLY A 324 31.85 15.67 -26.05
N ARG A 325 33.16 15.69 -25.76
CA ARG A 325 34.17 16.13 -26.72
C ARG A 325 34.66 14.93 -27.53
N PRO A 326 34.34 14.82 -28.82
CA PRO A 326 35.09 13.95 -29.73
C PRO A 326 36.51 14.47 -29.86
N ASP A 327 37.51 13.60 -29.81
CA ASP A 327 38.91 13.87 -30.19
C ASP A 327 39.01 14.29 -31.63
#